data_4cb66d329f82c4743ea427850c0740fc
#
_entry.id   4cb66d329f82c4743ea427850c0740fc
#
_cell.length_a   1.000
_cell.length_b   1.000
_cell.length_c   1.000
_cell.angle_alpha   90.00
_cell.angle_beta   90.00
_cell.angle_gamma   90.00
#
_symmetry.space_group_name_H-M   'P 1'
#
loop_
_entity.id
_entity.type
_entity.pdbx_description
1 polymer ?
#
loop_
_entity_poly.entity_id
_entity_poly.type
_entity_poly.pdbx_seq_one_letter_code
_entity_poly.pdbx_strand_id
1 'polypeptide(L)'
;VEVLVLIVVLGATVLVGTTIGGRYSVAPPVLLISMGCLLALLPPFSHVVLEPDVVLLLFLPAVLYRESLVISLREIRANLLVITSLAVVLVGVTMVGVALVAGRLGMSQQAAWVLGAVLAPTDAAAVAGLAKRMPRRILTTLRAESLINDGTALVLFSVAVGLVVGHAAPGTLGLLGRFVLSAGGGVGSGLVVGLLVVLIRKRLDDPLREGALSVLTPFTAYLLAEVVHGSGVLAVVVSGLILSYAGPRVIRARSRVLAFAFWDLSTFLVNGSLFVLLGMQIPRAFESITSRSMAQAWLLAATVTALVVVIRLVWVQLFSYGLPVVRGPDVDRRVRLAAGWAGFRGAVSLAAALAVPVTTLAGTPVPDRDLIIFCTAVVIVSTILIQGTTLPAVVAWAGLRGDAQREVEVRQARVRASEAALTALPEVAAELGASADAAQRLRRDYQRHLAESTAAESGEEAERERELDRRLRLGVLERKRRELTRLRNANEIDDTVLREVQAALDLEEIRLLGPDTED
;
A
#
# COMPACT_ATOMS: atom_id res chain seq x y z
N VAL A 1 -15.29 16.11 -21.94
CA VAL A 1 -14.56 15.19 -22.83
C VAL A 1 -13.10 15.05 -22.33
N GLU A 2 -12.42 16.13 -22.00
CA GLU A 2 -11.00 16.13 -21.59
C GLU A 2 -10.74 15.24 -20.36
N VAL A 3 -11.57 15.34 -19.32
CA VAL A 3 -11.44 14.50 -18.11
C VAL A 3 -11.60 13.03 -18.45
N LEU A 4 -12.55 12.68 -19.32
CA LEU A 4 -12.76 11.29 -19.74
C LEU A 4 -11.56 10.76 -20.53
N VAL A 5 -11.00 11.56 -21.43
CA VAL A 5 -9.79 11.23 -22.19
C VAL A 5 -8.63 11.00 -21.23
N LEU A 6 -8.46 11.88 -20.25
CA LEU A 6 -7.41 11.74 -19.22
C LEU A 6 -7.56 10.42 -18.45
N ILE A 7 -8.76 10.09 -17.96
CA ILE A 7 -9.03 8.84 -17.22
C ILE A 7 -8.68 7.62 -18.08
N VAL A 8 -9.12 7.59 -19.34
CA VAL A 8 -8.85 6.48 -20.26
C VAL A 8 -7.35 6.35 -20.56
N VAL A 9 -6.68 7.47 -20.81
CA VAL A 9 -5.23 7.48 -21.10
C VAL A 9 -4.43 7.06 -19.87
N LEU A 10 -4.77 7.54 -18.66
CA LEU A 10 -4.14 7.09 -17.42
C LEU A 10 -4.30 5.59 -17.24
N GLY A 11 -5.53 5.06 -17.34
CA GLY A 11 -5.80 3.63 -17.21
C GLY A 11 -5.05 2.79 -18.25
N ALA A 12 -5.05 3.22 -19.52
CA ALA A 12 -4.30 2.54 -20.58
C ALA A 12 -2.78 2.56 -20.33
N THR A 13 -2.25 3.70 -19.86
CA THR A 13 -0.83 3.85 -19.53
C THR A 13 -0.44 2.94 -18.38
N VAL A 14 -1.28 2.83 -17.34
CA VAL A 14 -1.06 1.90 -16.22
C VAL A 14 -1.02 0.46 -16.70
N LEU A 15 -1.98 0.04 -17.53
CA LEU A 15 -2.02 -1.32 -18.07
C LEU A 15 -0.79 -1.64 -18.94
N VAL A 16 -0.45 -0.75 -19.84
CA VAL A 16 0.72 -0.93 -20.73
C VAL A 16 2.02 -0.93 -19.94
N GLY A 17 2.21 0.04 -19.04
CA GLY A 17 3.43 0.18 -18.25
C GLY A 17 3.66 -1.00 -17.30
N THR A 18 2.61 -1.49 -16.64
CA THR A 18 2.72 -2.67 -15.76
C THR A 18 2.94 -3.96 -16.53
N THR A 19 2.31 -4.12 -17.69
CA THR A 19 2.52 -5.30 -18.58
C THR A 19 3.96 -5.33 -19.10
N ILE A 20 4.49 -4.21 -19.56
CA ILE A 20 5.88 -4.07 -20.00
C ILE A 20 6.83 -4.33 -18.83
N GLY A 21 6.55 -3.75 -17.66
CA GLY A 21 7.34 -3.95 -16.44
C GLY A 21 7.47 -5.41 -16.05
N GLY A 22 6.36 -6.14 -16.07
CA GLY A 22 6.34 -7.57 -15.79
C GLY A 22 7.15 -8.40 -16.80
N ARG A 23 7.05 -8.05 -18.10
CA ARG A 23 7.75 -8.78 -19.17
C ARG A 23 9.26 -8.57 -19.17
N TYR A 24 9.72 -7.36 -18.87
CA TYR A 24 11.15 -6.99 -18.93
C TYR A 24 11.80 -6.89 -17.55
N SER A 25 11.11 -7.25 -16.48
CA SER A 25 11.60 -7.17 -15.09
C SER A 25 12.04 -5.74 -14.70
N VAL A 26 11.40 -4.73 -15.27
CA VAL A 26 11.62 -3.33 -14.93
C VAL A 26 10.59 -2.92 -13.88
N ALA A 27 11.03 -2.15 -12.88
CA ALA A 27 10.16 -1.63 -11.84
C ALA A 27 8.96 -0.84 -12.43
N PRO A 28 7.70 -1.24 -12.21
CA PRO A 28 6.55 -0.55 -12.75
C PRO A 28 6.53 0.95 -12.49
N PRO A 29 6.87 1.47 -11.28
CA PRO A 29 6.91 2.90 -11.03
C PRO A 29 7.86 3.68 -11.96
N VAL A 30 9.02 3.09 -12.31
CA VAL A 30 9.98 3.71 -13.23
C VAL A 30 9.37 3.91 -14.60
N LEU A 31 8.71 2.88 -15.13
CA LEU A 31 8.06 2.95 -16.44
C LEU A 31 6.89 3.93 -16.44
N LEU A 32 6.05 3.88 -15.41
CA LEU A 32 4.87 4.74 -15.30
C LEU A 32 5.27 6.23 -15.22
N ILE A 33 6.29 6.57 -14.43
CA ILE A 33 6.83 7.94 -14.39
C ILE A 33 7.39 8.35 -15.74
N SER A 34 8.18 7.49 -16.39
CA SER A 34 8.75 7.79 -17.71
C SER A 34 7.67 8.00 -18.77
N MET A 35 6.64 7.16 -18.78
CA MET A 35 5.49 7.32 -19.68
C MET A 35 4.70 8.60 -19.36
N GLY A 36 4.55 8.94 -18.07
CA GLY A 36 3.94 10.21 -17.64
C GLY A 36 4.71 11.43 -18.16
N CYS A 37 6.04 11.42 -18.07
CA CYS A 37 6.90 12.47 -18.65
C CYS A 37 6.68 12.60 -20.17
N LEU A 38 6.62 11.48 -20.89
CA LEU A 38 6.37 11.49 -22.34
C LEU A 38 4.98 12.04 -22.67
N LEU A 39 3.95 11.65 -21.89
CA LEU A 39 2.60 12.18 -22.07
C LEU A 39 2.54 13.70 -21.87
N ALA A 40 3.27 14.24 -20.90
CA ALA A 40 3.31 15.68 -20.63
C ALA A 40 3.89 16.51 -21.80
N LEU A 41 4.70 15.89 -22.67
CA LEU A 41 5.23 16.53 -23.88
C LEU A 41 4.19 16.65 -25.01
N LEU A 42 3.07 15.95 -24.91
CA LEU A 42 2.00 16.01 -25.89
C LEU A 42 1.07 17.19 -25.56
N PRO A 43 0.73 18.05 -26.56
CA PRO A 43 -0.06 19.27 -26.34
C PRO A 43 -1.38 19.06 -25.57
N PRO A 44 -2.17 17.98 -25.76
CA PRO A 44 -3.41 17.79 -25.03
C PRO A 44 -3.21 17.57 -23.52
N PHE A 45 -2.04 17.10 -23.09
CA PHE A 45 -1.73 16.73 -21.71
C PHE A 45 -0.76 17.67 -21.02
N SER A 46 -0.17 18.62 -21.76
CA SER A 46 0.78 19.60 -21.22
C SER A 46 0.18 20.51 -20.13
N HIS A 47 -1.16 20.62 -20.06
CA HIS A 47 -1.85 21.44 -19.07
C HIS A 47 -2.44 20.68 -17.88
N VAL A 48 -2.25 19.35 -17.83
CA VAL A 48 -2.77 18.55 -16.72
C VAL A 48 -2.01 18.87 -15.43
N VAL A 49 -2.70 19.44 -14.47
CA VAL A 49 -2.17 19.73 -13.12
C VAL A 49 -2.63 18.65 -12.17
N LEU A 50 -1.71 18.16 -11.35
CA LEU A 50 -2.06 17.27 -10.24
C LEU A 50 -2.63 18.13 -9.11
N GLU A 51 -3.96 18.05 -8.94
CA GLU A 51 -4.63 18.74 -7.83
C GLU A 51 -4.29 18.06 -6.52
N PRO A 52 -3.63 18.76 -5.56
CA PRO A 52 -3.23 18.16 -4.29
C PRO A 52 -4.40 17.57 -3.50
N ASP A 53 -5.56 18.23 -3.53
CA ASP A 53 -6.76 17.80 -2.80
C ASP A 53 -7.27 16.45 -3.32
N VAL A 54 -7.20 16.18 -4.62
CA VAL A 54 -7.57 14.88 -5.19
C VAL A 54 -6.66 13.78 -4.64
N VAL A 55 -5.36 14.04 -4.53
CA VAL A 55 -4.41 13.06 -3.99
C VAL A 55 -4.63 12.86 -2.49
N LEU A 56 -4.73 13.94 -1.73
CA LEU A 56 -4.77 13.88 -0.27
C LEU A 56 -6.14 13.45 0.28
N LEU A 57 -7.24 13.86 -0.38
CA LEU A 57 -8.60 13.59 0.12
C LEU A 57 -9.27 12.38 -0.51
N LEU A 58 -8.88 11.99 -1.73
CA LEU A 58 -9.51 10.88 -2.44
C LEU A 58 -8.57 9.68 -2.56
N PHE A 59 -7.36 9.86 -3.06
CA PHE A 59 -6.45 8.75 -3.35
C PHE A 59 -5.79 8.21 -2.10
N LEU A 60 -5.26 9.10 -1.25
CA LEU A 60 -4.53 8.71 -0.05
C LEU A 60 -5.38 7.91 0.94
N PRO A 61 -6.63 8.32 1.30
CA PRO A 61 -7.48 7.53 2.18
C PRO A 61 -7.77 6.12 1.64
N ALA A 62 -8.02 6.00 0.33
CA ALA A 62 -8.29 4.72 -0.32
C ALA A 62 -7.10 3.76 -0.24
N VAL A 63 -5.89 4.25 -0.59
CA VAL A 63 -4.66 3.46 -0.56
C VAL A 63 -4.29 3.05 0.87
N LEU A 64 -4.28 3.99 1.80
CA LEU A 64 -3.94 3.73 3.20
C LEU A 64 -4.92 2.75 3.87
N TYR A 65 -6.20 2.84 3.53
CA TYR A 65 -7.20 1.91 4.04
C TYR A 65 -6.93 0.49 3.55
N ARG A 66 -6.68 0.31 2.25
CA ARG A 66 -6.33 -1.01 1.68
C ARG A 66 -5.07 -1.57 2.33
N GLU A 67 -4.02 -0.77 2.48
CA GLU A 67 -2.78 -1.16 3.15
C GLU A 67 -3.06 -1.60 4.61
N SER A 68 -3.85 -0.82 5.36
CA SER A 68 -4.16 -1.12 6.76
C SER A 68 -5.03 -2.38 6.94
N LEU A 69 -5.85 -2.76 5.94
CA LEU A 69 -6.63 -4.00 5.97
C LEU A 69 -5.76 -5.27 5.89
N VAL A 70 -4.59 -5.21 5.24
CA VAL A 70 -3.71 -6.38 5.08
C VAL A 70 -2.62 -6.47 6.13
N ILE A 71 -2.33 -5.39 6.84
CA ILE A 71 -1.28 -5.39 7.87
C ILE A 71 -1.76 -6.12 9.12
N SER A 72 -0.89 -6.98 9.64
CA SER A 72 -1.12 -7.70 10.88
C SER A 72 -0.90 -6.81 12.11
N LEU A 73 -1.98 -6.55 12.86
CA LEU A 73 -1.90 -5.80 14.12
C LEU A 73 -0.95 -6.47 15.14
N ARG A 74 -0.84 -7.82 15.11
CA ARG A 74 0.09 -8.57 15.95
C ARG A 74 1.54 -8.23 15.61
N GLU A 75 1.89 -8.13 14.32
CA GLU A 75 3.23 -7.78 13.88
C GLU A 75 3.58 -6.32 14.20
N ILE A 76 2.61 -5.40 14.06
CA ILE A 76 2.78 -3.99 14.49
C ILE A 76 3.10 -3.94 15.99
N ARG A 77 2.32 -4.61 16.84
CA ARG A 77 2.56 -4.64 18.29
C ARG A 77 3.92 -5.25 18.65
N ALA A 78 4.31 -6.31 17.96
CA ALA A 78 5.61 -6.96 18.19
C ALA A 78 6.81 -6.07 17.80
N ASN A 79 6.64 -5.16 16.83
CA ASN A 79 7.69 -4.28 16.31
C ASN A 79 7.43 -2.79 16.60
N LEU A 80 6.55 -2.46 17.55
CA LEU A 80 6.05 -1.09 17.80
C LEU A 80 7.19 -0.07 17.98
N LEU A 81 8.21 -0.39 18.77
CA LEU A 81 9.36 0.49 18.99
C LEU A 81 10.14 0.79 17.70
N VAL A 82 10.34 -0.23 16.87
CA VAL A 82 11.05 -0.07 15.59
C VAL A 82 10.21 0.80 14.65
N ILE A 83 8.91 0.49 14.52
CA ILE A 83 7.99 1.22 13.66
C ILE A 83 7.87 2.67 14.12
N THR A 84 7.69 2.92 15.42
CA THR A 84 7.60 4.30 15.95
C THR A 84 8.91 5.07 15.76
N SER A 85 10.07 4.42 15.93
CA SER A 85 11.36 5.05 15.66
C SER A 85 11.51 5.46 14.20
N LEU A 86 11.11 4.60 13.27
CA LEU A 86 11.20 4.88 11.84
C LEU A 86 10.13 5.88 11.38
N ALA A 87 8.91 5.78 11.91
CA ALA A 87 7.78 6.57 11.44
C ALA A 87 7.64 7.94 12.12
N VAL A 88 8.26 8.16 13.28
CA VAL A 88 8.17 9.43 14.01
C VAL A 88 9.55 10.07 14.15
N VAL A 89 10.51 9.34 14.75
CA VAL A 89 11.81 9.96 15.07
C VAL A 89 12.65 10.17 13.83
N LEU A 90 12.73 9.18 12.93
CA LEU A 90 13.46 9.32 11.66
C LEU A 90 12.83 10.40 10.77
N VAL A 91 11.50 10.52 10.75
CA VAL A 91 10.79 11.60 10.02
C VAL A 91 11.23 12.96 10.56
N GLY A 92 11.24 13.16 11.88
CA GLY A 92 11.72 14.40 12.50
C GLY A 92 13.20 14.68 12.19
N VAL A 93 14.07 13.67 12.30
CA VAL A 93 15.50 13.80 11.99
C VAL A 93 15.72 14.14 10.52
N THR A 94 14.97 13.52 9.61
CA THR A 94 15.05 13.81 8.18
C THR A 94 14.59 15.24 7.89
N MET A 95 13.47 15.68 8.47
CA MET A 95 12.96 17.04 8.34
C MET A 95 14.00 18.07 8.80
N VAL A 96 14.57 17.89 9.99
CA VAL A 96 15.60 18.79 10.54
C VAL A 96 16.87 18.76 9.67
N GLY A 97 17.36 17.59 9.29
CA GLY A 97 18.54 17.45 8.46
C GLY A 97 18.41 18.15 7.11
N VAL A 98 17.28 17.95 6.42
CA VAL A 98 17.00 18.61 5.15
C VAL A 98 16.87 20.13 5.35
N ALA A 99 16.14 20.60 6.37
CA ALA A 99 15.97 22.01 6.64
C ALA A 99 17.30 22.73 6.91
N LEU A 100 18.20 22.11 7.69
CA LEU A 100 19.52 22.67 7.99
C LEU A 100 20.41 22.75 6.74
N VAL A 101 20.43 21.68 5.93
CA VAL A 101 21.30 21.63 4.73
C VAL A 101 20.75 22.53 3.63
N ALA A 102 19.44 22.52 3.37
CA ALA A 102 18.81 23.39 2.39
C ALA A 102 18.95 24.87 2.77
N GLY A 103 18.80 25.22 4.05
CA GLY A 103 19.02 26.58 4.56
C GLY A 103 20.49 27.03 4.39
N ARG A 104 21.48 26.15 4.62
CA ARG A 104 22.89 26.46 4.37
C ARG A 104 23.23 26.63 2.89
N LEU A 105 22.51 25.94 2.02
CA LEU A 105 22.61 26.12 0.57
C LEU A 105 21.82 27.34 0.07
N GLY A 106 21.32 28.15 1.01
CA GLY A 106 20.75 29.47 0.77
C GLY A 106 19.23 29.47 0.52
N MET A 107 18.51 28.36 0.71
CA MET A 107 17.05 28.35 0.72
C MET A 107 16.53 29.13 1.91
N SER A 108 15.37 29.81 1.77
CA SER A 108 14.73 30.49 2.90
C SER A 108 14.43 29.48 4.02
N GLN A 109 14.67 29.88 5.27
CA GLN A 109 14.57 28.97 6.41
C GLN A 109 13.19 28.29 6.50
N GLN A 110 12.14 29.06 6.24
CA GLN A 110 10.76 28.56 6.29
C GLN A 110 10.49 27.52 5.18
N ALA A 111 10.89 27.83 3.93
CA ALA A 111 10.75 26.89 2.82
C ALA A 111 11.61 25.63 3.01
N ALA A 112 12.79 25.74 3.62
CA ALA A 112 13.63 24.60 3.96
C ALA A 112 12.96 23.64 4.97
N TRP A 113 12.22 24.16 5.95
CA TRP A 113 11.41 23.31 6.87
C TRP A 113 10.27 22.60 6.13
N VAL A 114 9.59 23.28 5.19
CA VAL A 114 8.54 22.68 4.36
C VAL A 114 9.14 21.56 3.50
N LEU A 115 10.26 21.82 2.82
CA LEU A 115 10.96 20.81 2.00
C LEU A 115 11.33 19.58 2.85
N GLY A 116 11.83 19.82 4.06
CA GLY A 116 12.17 18.74 5.01
C GLY A 116 10.95 17.90 5.40
N ALA A 117 9.80 18.53 5.69
CA ALA A 117 8.57 17.83 6.04
C ALA A 117 8.02 17.00 4.85
N VAL A 118 8.05 17.57 3.64
CA VAL A 118 7.61 16.93 2.39
C VAL A 118 8.43 15.70 2.05
N LEU A 119 9.76 15.75 2.27
CA LEU A 119 10.68 14.67 1.90
C LEU A 119 10.91 13.64 3.01
N ALA A 120 10.39 13.88 4.21
CA ALA A 120 10.59 12.99 5.34
C ALA A 120 9.91 11.61 5.19
N PRO A 121 8.64 11.49 4.72
CA PRO A 121 7.97 10.21 4.62
C PRO A 121 8.55 9.33 3.50
N THR A 122 8.35 8.01 3.64
CA THR A 122 8.75 7.00 2.66
C THR A 122 7.53 6.25 2.15
N ASP A 123 7.56 5.81 0.90
CA ASP A 123 6.47 5.14 0.22
C ASP A 123 6.75 3.64 0.07
N ALA A 124 5.96 2.80 0.76
CA ALA A 124 6.07 1.36 0.66
C ALA A 124 5.40 0.78 -0.60
N ALA A 125 4.47 1.50 -1.24
CA ALA A 125 3.81 1.04 -2.46
C ALA A 125 4.82 0.89 -3.61
N ALA A 126 5.79 1.80 -3.70
CA ALA A 126 6.88 1.70 -4.67
C ALA A 126 7.79 0.47 -4.42
N VAL A 127 7.90 0.01 -3.16
CA VAL A 127 8.70 -1.17 -2.79
C VAL A 127 7.99 -2.48 -3.10
N ALA A 128 6.67 -2.55 -2.94
CA ALA A 128 5.90 -3.80 -2.95
C ALA A 128 6.10 -4.62 -4.23
N GLY A 129 6.14 -3.96 -5.40
CA GLY A 129 6.38 -4.63 -6.68
C GLY A 129 7.82 -5.16 -6.88
N LEU A 130 8.80 -4.61 -6.16
CA LEU A 130 10.22 -4.92 -6.31
C LEU A 130 10.73 -5.92 -5.27
N ALA A 131 10.03 -6.03 -4.15
CA ALA A 131 10.49 -6.73 -2.95
C ALA A 131 9.91 -8.15 -2.82
N LYS A 132 9.48 -8.79 -3.92
CA LYS A 132 8.92 -10.17 -3.93
C LYS A 132 9.81 -11.22 -3.22
N ARG A 133 11.10 -10.95 -3.04
CA ARG A 133 12.05 -11.82 -2.34
C ARG A 133 12.37 -11.39 -0.91
N MET A 134 11.76 -10.30 -0.44
CA MET A 134 11.96 -9.87 0.95
C MET A 134 11.12 -10.71 1.90
N PRO A 135 11.66 -11.10 3.07
CA PRO A 135 10.89 -11.75 4.12
C PRO A 135 9.70 -10.89 4.55
N ARG A 136 8.55 -11.52 4.77
CA ARG A 136 7.29 -10.88 5.16
C ARG A 136 7.46 -9.89 6.32
N ARG A 137 8.25 -10.24 7.34
CA ARG A 137 8.50 -9.39 8.51
C ARG A 137 9.09 -8.02 8.12
N ILE A 138 10.00 -7.98 7.14
CA ILE A 138 10.60 -6.72 6.66
C ILE A 138 9.56 -5.92 5.89
N LEU A 139 8.82 -6.56 4.98
CA LEU A 139 7.77 -5.91 4.20
C LEU A 139 6.66 -5.33 5.09
N THR A 140 6.19 -6.09 6.08
CA THR A 140 5.19 -5.60 7.05
C THR A 140 5.72 -4.41 7.85
N THR A 141 7.00 -4.44 8.25
CA THR A 141 7.62 -3.31 8.96
C THR A 141 7.70 -2.07 8.07
N LEU A 142 8.11 -2.21 6.79
CA LEU A 142 8.17 -1.11 5.82
C LEU A 142 6.77 -0.54 5.51
N ARG A 143 5.77 -1.41 5.33
CA ARG A 143 4.38 -0.97 5.13
C ARG A 143 3.83 -0.24 6.36
N ALA A 144 4.05 -0.78 7.56
CA ALA A 144 3.61 -0.14 8.80
C ALA A 144 4.35 1.20 9.06
N GLU A 145 5.64 1.27 8.74
CA GLU A 145 6.42 2.50 8.74
C GLU A 145 5.78 3.54 7.83
N SER A 146 5.55 3.19 6.55
CA SER A 146 4.97 4.07 5.54
C SER A 146 3.59 4.60 5.95
N LEU A 147 2.72 3.73 6.48
CA LEU A 147 1.40 4.13 6.95
C LEU A 147 1.43 5.18 8.07
N ILE A 148 2.37 5.05 9.01
CA ILE A 148 2.43 5.94 10.18
C ILE A 148 3.24 7.20 9.84
N ASN A 149 4.30 7.08 9.02
CA ASN A 149 5.13 8.22 8.69
C ASN A 149 4.41 9.25 7.81
N ASP A 150 3.48 8.82 6.93
CA ASP A 150 2.64 9.74 6.14
C ASP A 150 1.79 10.61 7.07
N GLY A 151 1.16 10.01 8.09
CA GLY A 151 0.43 10.76 9.10
C GLY A 151 1.31 11.73 9.89
N THR A 152 2.50 11.29 10.30
CA THR A 152 3.47 12.12 11.03
C THR A 152 3.95 13.29 10.16
N ALA A 153 4.32 13.00 8.91
CA ALA A 153 4.85 14.00 7.99
C ALA A 153 3.81 15.06 7.60
N LEU A 154 2.55 14.67 7.38
CA LEU A 154 1.50 15.63 7.05
C LEU A 154 1.17 16.57 8.22
N VAL A 155 1.26 16.09 9.48
CA VAL A 155 1.14 16.97 10.65
C VAL A 155 2.31 17.96 10.71
N LEU A 156 3.55 17.49 10.51
CA LEU A 156 4.73 18.36 10.47
C LEU A 156 4.68 19.34 9.29
N PHE A 157 4.19 18.89 8.13
CA PHE A 157 3.97 19.71 6.94
C PHE A 157 2.97 20.83 7.21
N SER A 158 1.82 20.54 7.82
CA SER A 158 0.82 21.56 8.12
C SER A 158 1.36 22.66 9.05
N VAL A 159 2.20 22.27 10.01
CA VAL A 159 2.89 23.22 10.89
C VAL A 159 3.91 24.05 10.11
N ALA A 160 4.74 23.42 9.27
CA ALA A 160 5.75 24.11 8.48
C ALA A 160 5.13 25.09 7.47
N VAL A 161 4.04 24.70 6.81
CA VAL A 161 3.28 25.58 5.91
C VAL A 161 2.67 26.75 6.69
N GLY A 162 2.11 26.50 7.88
CA GLY A 162 1.60 27.58 8.73
C GLY A 162 2.65 28.66 9.04
N LEU A 163 3.90 28.25 9.28
CA LEU A 163 5.02 29.19 9.50
C LEU A 163 5.39 29.99 8.24
N VAL A 164 5.35 29.35 7.08
CA VAL A 164 5.65 30.01 5.78
C VAL A 164 4.56 31.03 5.42
N VAL A 165 3.30 30.68 5.70
CA VAL A 165 2.15 31.54 5.37
C VAL A 165 2.06 32.75 6.31
N GLY A 166 2.75 32.73 7.45
CA GLY A 166 2.83 33.88 8.36
C GLY A 166 2.05 33.71 9.67
N HIS A 167 1.64 32.48 10.02
CA HIS A 167 1.14 32.21 11.37
C HIS A 167 2.28 32.35 12.40
N ALA A 168 1.94 32.90 13.58
CA ALA A 168 2.90 32.97 14.67
C ALA A 168 3.50 31.61 15.01
N ALA A 169 4.83 31.54 15.14
CA ALA A 169 5.51 30.31 15.50
C ALA A 169 5.04 29.87 16.89
N PRO A 170 4.34 28.73 17.02
CA PRO A 170 4.03 28.21 18.34
C PRO A 170 5.37 27.80 18.98
N GLY A 171 5.57 28.14 20.26
CA GLY A 171 6.73 27.67 21.00
C GLY A 171 6.82 26.13 20.94
N THR A 172 7.97 25.56 21.31
CA THR A 172 8.20 24.10 21.27
C THR A 172 7.12 23.28 21.95
N LEU A 173 6.58 23.76 23.10
CA LEU A 173 5.44 23.16 23.79
C LEU A 173 4.15 23.24 22.94
N GLY A 174 3.92 24.34 22.25
CA GLY A 174 2.77 24.52 21.37
C GLY A 174 2.82 23.62 20.13
N LEU A 175 4.00 23.39 19.57
CA LEU A 175 4.23 22.44 18.48
C LEU A 175 3.92 21.01 18.92
N LEU A 176 4.46 20.60 20.08
CA LEU A 176 4.20 19.28 20.63
C LEU A 176 2.71 19.10 20.97
N GLY A 177 2.08 20.12 21.54
CA GLY A 177 0.64 20.12 21.83
C GLY A 177 -0.21 19.95 20.57
N ARG A 178 0.07 20.67 19.50
CA ARG A 178 -0.61 20.51 18.20
C ARG A 178 -0.41 19.12 17.61
N PHE A 179 0.82 18.59 17.67
CA PHE A 179 1.09 17.25 17.21
C PHE A 179 0.28 16.19 17.97
N VAL A 180 0.28 16.27 19.33
CA VAL A 180 -0.45 15.34 20.18
C VAL A 180 -1.96 15.46 19.98
N LEU A 181 -2.49 16.67 19.84
CA LEU A 181 -3.92 16.90 19.58
C LEU A 181 -4.32 16.38 18.19
N SER A 182 -3.53 16.65 17.16
CA SER A 182 -3.80 16.16 15.80
C SER A 182 -3.72 14.64 15.74
N ALA A 183 -2.69 14.03 16.31
CA ALA A 183 -2.55 12.58 16.37
C ALA A 183 -3.66 11.93 17.21
N GLY A 184 -3.95 12.49 18.41
CA GLY A 184 -5.00 12.01 19.29
C GLY A 184 -6.40 12.13 18.68
N GLY A 185 -6.69 13.25 18.02
CA GLY A 185 -7.94 13.46 17.27
C GLY A 185 -8.09 12.47 16.13
N GLY A 186 -7.02 12.20 15.37
CA GLY A 186 -7.01 11.20 14.31
C GLY A 186 -7.25 9.78 14.84
N VAL A 187 -6.51 9.38 15.87
CA VAL A 187 -6.70 8.05 16.51
C VAL A 187 -8.11 7.91 17.08
N GLY A 188 -8.60 8.94 17.79
CA GLY A 188 -9.96 8.94 18.36
C GLY A 188 -11.04 8.80 17.29
N SER A 189 -10.96 9.58 16.21
CA SER A 189 -11.88 9.51 15.07
C SER A 189 -11.85 8.13 14.40
N GLY A 190 -10.64 7.58 14.18
CA GLY A 190 -10.46 6.25 13.61
C GLY A 190 -11.05 5.14 14.50
N LEU A 191 -10.90 5.23 15.81
CA LEU A 191 -11.52 4.31 16.78
C LEU A 191 -13.04 4.38 16.70
N VAL A 192 -13.62 5.59 16.72
CA VAL A 192 -15.09 5.78 16.66
C VAL A 192 -15.64 5.18 15.36
N VAL A 193 -15.09 5.56 14.21
CA VAL A 193 -15.56 5.06 12.91
C VAL A 193 -15.33 3.56 12.77
N GLY A 194 -14.15 3.06 13.13
CA GLY A 194 -13.83 1.63 13.03
C GLY A 194 -14.77 0.77 13.87
N LEU A 195 -15.03 1.14 15.13
CA LEU A 195 -15.95 0.43 16.01
C LEU A 195 -17.39 0.52 15.52
N LEU A 196 -17.83 1.70 15.07
CA LEU A 196 -19.16 1.90 14.51
C LEU A 196 -19.39 1.00 13.27
N VAL A 197 -18.42 0.95 12.38
CA VAL A 197 -18.48 0.09 11.17
C VAL A 197 -18.55 -1.38 11.56
N VAL A 198 -17.77 -1.83 12.55
CA VAL A 198 -17.85 -3.21 13.09
C VAL A 198 -19.26 -3.52 13.62
N LEU A 199 -19.87 -2.58 14.36
CA LEU A 199 -21.23 -2.74 14.90
C LEU A 199 -22.30 -2.80 13.79
N ILE A 200 -22.19 -1.92 12.79
CA ILE A 200 -23.11 -1.89 11.63
C ILE A 200 -23.00 -3.20 10.85
N ARG A 201 -21.79 -3.69 10.57
CA ARG A 201 -21.55 -4.94 9.83
C ARG A 201 -22.20 -6.17 10.47
N LYS A 202 -22.29 -6.22 11.80
CA LYS A 202 -22.98 -7.32 12.51
C LYS A 202 -24.48 -7.42 12.17
N ARG A 203 -25.06 -6.33 11.64
CA ARG A 203 -26.49 -6.24 11.30
C ARG A 203 -26.76 -6.23 9.80
N LEU A 204 -25.72 -6.15 8.98
CA LEU A 204 -25.84 -6.19 7.53
C LEU A 204 -25.74 -7.62 7.01
N ASP A 205 -26.67 -8.00 6.14
CA ASP A 205 -26.75 -9.33 5.56
C ASP A 205 -26.51 -9.35 4.03
N ASP A 206 -26.33 -8.17 3.43
CA ASP A 206 -26.18 -7.99 2.00
C ASP A 206 -24.75 -7.65 1.62
N PRO A 207 -24.08 -8.44 0.74
CA PRO A 207 -22.70 -8.22 0.34
C PRO A 207 -22.44 -6.86 -0.34
N LEU A 208 -23.42 -6.32 -1.09
CA LEU A 208 -23.27 -5.03 -1.76
C LEU A 208 -23.30 -3.89 -0.74
N ARG A 209 -24.19 -3.97 0.26
CA ARG A 209 -24.26 -2.98 1.36
C ARG A 209 -23.00 -3.04 2.22
N GLU A 210 -22.48 -4.23 2.51
CA GLU A 210 -21.19 -4.38 3.21
C GLU A 210 -20.04 -3.82 2.38
N GLY A 211 -20.02 -4.03 1.06
CA GLY A 211 -19.06 -3.47 0.13
C GLY A 211 -19.12 -1.94 0.09
N ALA A 212 -20.31 -1.36 -0.04
CA ALA A 212 -20.51 0.09 0.00
C ALA A 212 -20.04 0.71 1.32
N LEU A 213 -20.33 0.06 2.47
CA LEU A 213 -19.84 0.48 3.77
C LEU A 213 -18.31 0.44 3.83
N SER A 214 -17.67 -0.58 3.22
CA SER A 214 -16.22 -0.66 3.12
C SER A 214 -15.63 0.52 2.36
N VAL A 215 -16.25 0.91 1.24
CA VAL A 215 -15.80 2.06 0.44
C VAL A 215 -15.96 3.38 1.20
N LEU A 216 -17.07 3.57 1.91
CA LEU A 216 -17.32 4.79 2.66
C LEU A 216 -16.43 4.94 3.91
N THR A 217 -15.97 3.84 4.49
CA THR A 217 -15.23 3.84 5.76
C THR A 217 -14.02 4.76 5.77
N PRO A 218 -13.05 4.70 4.82
CA PRO A 218 -11.86 5.56 4.85
C PRO A 218 -12.22 7.04 4.74
N PHE A 219 -13.16 7.40 3.89
CA PHE A 219 -13.57 8.80 3.71
C PHE A 219 -14.31 9.34 4.93
N THR A 220 -15.17 8.52 5.57
CA THR A 220 -15.85 8.91 6.81
C THR A 220 -14.85 9.10 7.95
N ALA A 221 -13.84 8.22 8.07
CA ALA A 221 -12.81 8.33 9.08
C ALA A 221 -11.96 9.59 8.87
N TYR A 222 -11.57 9.86 7.63
CA TYR A 222 -10.82 11.05 7.25
C TYR A 222 -11.62 12.33 7.57
N LEU A 223 -12.86 12.40 7.09
CA LEU A 223 -13.73 13.57 7.27
C LEU A 223 -13.99 13.86 8.77
N LEU A 224 -14.26 12.82 9.57
CA LEU A 224 -14.49 13.01 11.01
C LEU A 224 -13.24 13.56 11.70
N ALA A 225 -12.06 13.10 11.32
CA ALA A 225 -10.81 13.62 11.86
C ALA A 225 -10.57 15.08 11.47
N GLU A 226 -10.82 15.46 10.21
CA GLU A 226 -10.73 16.86 9.77
C GLU A 226 -11.66 17.79 10.56
N VAL A 227 -12.90 17.36 10.83
CA VAL A 227 -13.87 18.14 11.63
C VAL A 227 -13.36 18.41 13.04
N VAL A 228 -12.62 17.48 13.65
CA VAL A 228 -12.03 17.66 14.99
C VAL A 228 -10.57 18.17 14.95
N HIS A 229 -10.10 18.65 13.79
CA HIS A 229 -8.72 19.09 13.56
C HIS A 229 -7.68 18.03 13.90
N GLY A 230 -8.04 16.74 13.73
CA GLY A 230 -7.18 15.59 13.88
C GLY A 230 -6.55 15.16 12.55
N SER A 231 -5.61 14.22 12.60
CA SER A 231 -4.99 13.66 11.39
C SER A 231 -5.94 12.69 10.69
N GLY A 232 -6.46 13.07 9.50
CA GLY A 232 -7.29 12.22 8.65
C GLY A 232 -6.59 10.91 8.27
N VAL A 233 -5.29 10.97 7.99
CA VAL A 233 -4.45 9.80 7.67
C VAL A 233 -4.43 8.79 8.82
N LEU A 234 -4.16 9.24 10.05
CA LEU A 234 -4.17 8.35 11.22
C LEU A 234 -5.56 7.77 11.49
N ALA A 235 -6.63 8.53 11.25
CA ALA A 235 -7.99 8.03 11.41
C ALA A 235 -8.30 6.89 10.42
N VAL A 236 -7.92 7.03 9.17
CA VAL A 236 -8.08 5.98 8.14
C VAL A 236 -7.30 4.72 8.54
N VAL A 237 -6.04 4.87 8.93
CA VAL A 237 -5.19 3.76 9.34
C VAL A 237 -5.76 3.02 10.54
N VAL A 238 -6.15 3.74 11.59
CA VAL A 238 -6.72 3.14 12.80
C VAL A 238 -8.02 2.42 12.51
N SER A 239 -8.93 3.02 11.72
CA SER A 239 -10.18 2.38 11.33
C SER A 239 -9.95 1.10 10.52
N GLY A 240 -9.00 1.12 9.57
CA GLY A 240 -8.60 -0.04 8.78
C GLY A 240 -7.98 -1.16 9.63
N LEU A 241 -7.11 -0.84 10.59
CA LEU A 241 -6.52 -1.81 11.52
C LEU A 241 -7.58 -2.48 12.42
N ILE A 242 -8.59 -1.73 12.88
CA ILE A 242 -9.72 -2.30 13.64
C ILE A 242 -10.46 -3.31 12.77
N LEU A 243 -10.73 -2.97 11.51
CA LEU A 243 -11.42 -3.86 10.59
C LEU A 243 -10.57 -5.05 10.15
N SER A 244 -9.25 -4.89 10.02
CA SER A 244 -8.32 -5.99 9.83
C SER A 244 -8.39 -7.01 10.97
N TYR A 245 -8.44 -6.54 12.22
CA TYR A 245 -8.53 -7.39 13.40
C TYR A 245 -9.90 -8.04 13.60
N ALA A 246 -10.98 -7.26 13.43
CA ALA A 246 -12.35 -7.75 13.62
C ALA A 246 -12.90 -8.53 12.41
N GLY A 247 -12.38 -8.26 11.22
CA GLY A 247 -12.87 -8.77 9.94
C GLY A 247 -13.11 -10.28 9.86
N PRO A 248 -12.18 -11.13 10.30
CA PRO A 248 -12.39 -12.58 10.27
C PRO A 248 -13.65 -13.06 10.99
N ARG A 249 -14.11 -12.31 12.00
CA ARG A 249 -15.29 -12.66 12.83
C ARG A 249 -16.58 -11.98 12.39
N VAL A 250 -16.48 -10.87 11.63
CA VAL A 250 -17.61 -9.99 11.36
C VAL A 250 -17.96 -9.93 9.87
N ILE A 251 -16.97 -10.08 8.98
CA ILE A 251 -17.15 -9.98 7.54
C ILE A 251 -17.45 -11.38 6.98
N ARG A 252 -18.57 -11.51 6.28
CA ARG A 252 -18.94 -12.74 5.60
C ARG A 252 -18.00 -13.07 4.43
N ALA A 253 -17.83 -14.35 4.11
CA ALA A 253 -16.89 -14.80 3.08
C ALA A 253 -17.13 -14.11 1.72
N ARG A 254 -18.40 -14.06 1.25
CA ARG A 254 -18.77 -13.44 -0.03
C ARG A 254 -18.45 -11.93 -0.06
N SER A 255 -18.79 -11.22 1.01
CA SER A 255 -18.47 -9.77 1.15
C SER A 255 -16.97 -9.52 1.20
N ARG A 256 -16.22 -10.41 1.84
CA ARG A 256 -14.75 -10.32 1.93
C ARG A 256 -14.10 -10.45 0.56
N VAL A 257 -14.46 -11.47 -0.22
CA VAL A 257 -13.94 -11.67 -1.59
C VAL A 257 -14.23 -10.43 -2.46
N LEU A 258 -15.49 -9.96 -2.43
CA LEU A 258 -15.88 -8.77 -3.21
C LEU A 258 -15.11 -7.50 -2.79
N ALA A 259 -14.98 -7.27 -1.48
CA ALA A 259 -14.29 -6.09 -0.96
C ALA A 259 -12.79 -6.11 -1.29
N PHE A 260 -12.12 -7.25 -1.13
CA PHE A 260 -10.70 -7.36 -1.49
C PHE A 260 -10.48 -7.18 -2.99
N ALA A 261 -11.27 -7.83 -3.85
CA ALA A 261 -11.17 -7.67 -5.29
C ALA A 261 -11.38 -6.20 -5.72
N PHE A 262 -12.36 -5.51 -5.13
CA PHE A 262 -12.57 -4.08 -5.36
C PHE A 262 -11.36 -3.23 -4.96
N TRP A 263 -10.84 -3.45 -3.74
CA TRP A 263 -9.71 -2.67 -3.24
C TRP A 263 -8.42 -2.96 -3.99
N ASP A 264 -8.16 -4.20 -4.40
CA ASP A 264 -6.99 -4.58 -5.19
C ASP A 264 -7.00 -3.87 -6.54
N LEU A 265 -8.12 -3.94 -7.26
CA LEU A 265 -8.29 -3.24 -8.53
C LEU A 265 -8.20 -1.71 -8.37
N SER A 266 -8.89 -1.17 -7.37
CA SER A 266 -8.90 0.28 -7.13
C SER A 266 -7.51 0.81 -6.79
N THR A 267 -6.78 0.16 -5.89
CA THR A 267 -5.44 0.60 -5.50
C THR A 267 -4.42 0.38 -6.61
N PHE A 268 -4.55 -0.66 -7.41
CA PHE A 268 -3.74 -0.86 -8.62
C PHE A 268 -3.88 0.33 -9.58
N LEU A 269 -5.10 0.72 -9.91
CA LEU A 269 -5.36 1.84 -10.81
C LEU A 269 -4.95 3.18 -10.19
N VAL A 270 -5.27 3.41 -8.91
CA VAL A 270 -4.94 4.66 -8.20
C VAL A 270 -3.42 4.83 -8.10
N ASN A 271 -2.70 3.83 -7.58
CA ASN A 271 -1.24 3.90 -7.45
C ASN A 271 -0.55 4.05 -8.80
N GLY A 272 -0.99 3.29 -9.81
CA GLY A 272 -0.46 3.42 -11.16
C GLY A 272 -0.68 4.81 -11.73
N SER A 273 -1.90 5.35 -11.61
CA SER A 273 -2.24 6.70 -12.07
C SER A 273 -1.45 7.78 -11.33
N LEU A 274 -1.21 7.63 -10.03
CA LEU A 274 -0.39 8.55 -9.26
C LEU A 274 1.04 8.64 -9.79
N PHE A 275 1.66 7.52 -10.17
CA PHE A 275 3.01 7.53 -10.76
C PHE A 275 3.03 8.15 -12.16
N VAL A 276 1.99 7.93 -12.98
CA VAL A 276 1.87 8.59 -14.29
C VAL A 276 1.68 10.10 -14.11
N LEU A 277 0.75 10.53 -13.24
CA LEU A 277 0.50 11.94 -12.95
C LEU A 277 1.74 12.62 -12.35
N LEU A 278 2.47 11.93 -11.47
CA LEU A 278 3.76 12.40 -10.96
C LEU A 278 4.74 12.63 -12.12
N GLY A 279 4.85 11.68 -13.05
CA GLY A 279 5.67 11.83 -14.25
C GLY A 279 5.28 13.07 -15.07
N MET A 280 3.98 13.32 -15.22
CA MET A 280 3.46 14.47 -15.96
C MET A 280 3.80 15.82 -15.29
N GLN A 281 4.06 15.87 -13.98
CA GLN A 281 4.46 17.12 -13.31
C GLN A 281 5.96 17.45 -13.48
N ILE A 282 6.80 16.47 -13.85
CA ILE A 282 8.26 16.64 -13.91
C ILE A 282 8.67 17.75 -14.90
N PRO A 283 8.26 17.77 -16.18
CA PRO A 283 8.66 18.82 -17.11
C PRO A 283 8.32 20.22 -16.59
N ARG A 284 7.15 20.38 -15.99
CA ARG A 284 6.71 21.66 -15.39
C ARG A 284 7.55 22.08 -14.21
N ALA A 285 7.94 21.13 -13.34
CA ALA A 285 8.80 21.42 -12.21
C ALA A 285 10.16 22.00 -12.68
N PHE A 286 10.64 21.57 -13.85
CA PHE A 286 11.87 22.11 -14.46
C PHE A 286 11.67 23.52 -15.04
N GLU A 287 10.53 23.76 -15.69
CA GLU A 287 10.21 25.06 -16.30
C GLU A 287 9.88 26.14 -15.27
N SER A 288 9.39 25.73 -14.09
CA SER A 288 8.91 26.64 -13.04
C SER A 288 10.01 27.31 -12.22
N ILE A 289 11.28 26.92 -12.38
CA ILE A 289 12.39 27.47 -11.59
C ILE A 289 12.65 28.91 -12.00
N THR A 290 12.37 29.83 -11.09
CA THR A 290 12.59 31.26 -11.26
C THR A 290 13.45 31.88 -10.16
N SER A 291 13.48 31.24 -8.99
CA SER A 291 14.16 31.76 -7.79
C SER A 291 15.66 31.68 -7.87
N ARG A 292 16.23 30.72 -8.64
CA ARG A 292 17.68 30.46 -8.68
C ARG A 292 18.16 29.98 -10.03
N SER A 293 19.51 29.96 -10.19
CA SER A 293 20.11 29.31 -11.36
C SER A 293 19.85 27.79 -11.34
N MET A 294 19.67 27.21 -12.53
CA MET A 294 19.44 25.77 -12.69
C MET A 294 20.56 24.91 -12.03
N ALA A 295 21.80 25.39 -12.10
CA ALA A 295 22.94 24.70 -11.47
C ALA A 295 22.81 24.64 -9.93
N GLN A 296 22.36 25.72 -9.30
CA GLN A 296 22.13 25.76 -7.86
C GLN A 296 20.95 24.88 -7.44
N ALA A 297 19.86 24.88 -8.24
CA ALA A 297 18.72 24.01 -7.99
C ALA A 297 19.12 22.51 -8.08
N TRP A 298 19.92 22.13 -9.06
CA TRP A 298 20.44 20.78 -9.18
C TRP A 298 21.39 20.39 -8.03
N LEU A 299 22.28 21.29 -7.62
CA LEU A 299 23.18 21.05 -6.48
C LEU A 299 22.37 20.82 -5.20
N LEU A 300 21.35 21.65 -4.96
CA LEU A 300 20.44 21.50 -3.82
C LEU A 300 19.73 20.16 -3.87
N ALA A 301 19.09 19.82 -4.98
CA ALA A 301 18.34 18.60 -5.15
C ALA A 301 19.23 17.34 -5.00
N ALA A 302 20.41 17.33 -5.60
CA ALA A 302 21.36 16.23 -5.48
C ALA A 302 21.87 16.04 -4.03
N THR A 303 22.19 17.16 -3.36
CA THR A 303 22.65 17.14 -1.96
C THR A 303 21.53 16.64 -1.04
N VAL A 304 20.31 17.11 -1.22
CA VAL A 304 19.14 16.67 -0.44
C VAL A 304 18.84 15.20 -0.70
N THR A 305 18.92 14.73 -1.96
CA THR A 305 18.74 13.31 -2.30
C THR A 305 19.74 12.44 -1.57
N ALA A 306 21.03 12.78 -1.66
CA ALA A 306 22.08 12.05 -0.96
C ALA A 306 21.88 12.04 0.56
N LEU A 307 21.53 13.21 1.12
CA LEU A 307 21.28 13.37 2.56
C LEU A 307 20.15 12.48 3.06
N VAL A 308 19.02 12.48 2.38
CA VAL A 308 17.83 11.69 2.76
C VAL A 308 18.14 10.18 2.76
N VAL A 309 18.88 9.70 1.75
CA VAL A 309 19.32 8.30 1.67
C VAL A 309 20.32 7.98 2.78
N VAL A 310 21.30 8.84 3.01
CA VAL A 310 22.32 8.64 4.04
C VAL A 310 21.72 8.65 5.44
N ILE A 311 20.85 9.63 5.76
CA ILE A 311 20.16 9.69 7.07
C ILE A 311 19.44 8.36 7.34
N ARG A 312 18.69 7.84 6.37
CA ARG A 312 17.97 6.58 6.52
C ARG A 312 18.89 5.39 6.73
N LEU A 313 19.91 5.25 5.90
CA LEU A 313 20.89 4.16 6.03
C LEU A 313 21.61 4.19 7.39
N VAL A 314 22.06 5.36 7.81
CA VAL A 314 22.72 5.55 9.11
C VAL A 314 21.75 5.24 10.24
N TRP A 315 20.51 5.74 10.17
CA TRP A 315 19.50 5.52 11.20
C TRP A 315 19.20 4.04 11.39
N VAL A 316 18.92 3.32 10.29
CA VAL A 316 18.62 1.89 10.34
C VAL A 316 19.79 1.09 10.92
N GLN A 317 21.05 1.49 10.65
CA GLN A 317 22.22 0.84 11.22
C GLN A 317 22.37 1.16 12.72
N LEU A 318 22.31 2.44 13.11
CA LEU A 318 22.51 2.88 14.50
C LEU A 318 21.42 2.33 15.43
N PHE A 319 20.15 2.39 15.00
CA PHE A 319 19.02 1.94 15.79
C PHE A 319 19.07 0.45 16.10
N SER A 320 19.63 -0.33 15.18
CA SER A 320 19.84 -1.77 15.38
C SER A 320 20.92 -2.11 16.41
N TYR A 321 21.85 -1.19 16.72
CA TYR A 321 22.85 -1.38 17.77
C TYR A 321 22.35 -0.97 19.18
N GLY A 322 21.39 -0.03 19.24
CA GLY A 322 20.97 0.62 20.49
C GLY A 322 19.87 -0.07 21.27
N LEU A 323 19.04 -0.91 20.65
CA LEU A 323 17.87 -1.51 21.31
C LEU A 323 17.90 -3.04 21.29
N PRO A 324 17.89 -3.69 22.48
CA PRO A 324 17.89 -5.15 22.59
C PRO A 324 16.64 -5.84 21.98
N VAL A 325 15.56 -5.09 21.72
CA VAL A 325 14.33 -5.59 21.10
C VAL A 325 14.52 -5.92 19.61
N VAL A 326 15.50 -5.32 18.94
CA VAL A 326 15.88 -5.63 17.55
C VAL A 326 16.87 -6.80 17.49
N ARG A 327 17.36 -7.27 18.63
CA ARG A 327 18.19 -8.47 18.78
C ARG A 327 17.36 -9.75 18.65
N GLY A 328 16.70 -9.98 17.50
CA GLY A 328 16.56 -11.34 17.05
C GLY A 328 17.98 -11.83 16.67
N PRO A 329 18.38 -13.05 17.01
CA PRO A 329 19.77 -13.53 16.85
C PRO A 329 20.31 -13.47 15.40
N ASP A 330 19.51 -13.13 14.40
CA ASP A 330 19.83 -13.38 12.99
C ASP A 330 19.60 -12.22 12.00
N VAL A 331 19.45 -10.96 12.46
CA VAL A 331 19.34 -9.87 11.46
C VAL A 331 20.73 -9.39 11.06
N ASP A 332 21.28 -10.03 10.02
CA ASP A 332 22.58 -9.67 9.43
C ASP A 332 22.61 -8.18 9.03
N ARG A 333 23.80 -7.58 9.12
CA ARG A 333 24.08 -6.20 8.66
C ARG A 333 23.61 -5.97 7.20
N ARG A 334 23.74 -6.99 6.35
CA ARG A 334 23.30 -6.94 4.95
C ARG A 334 21.78 -6.79 4.81
N VAL A 335 21.04 -7.49 5.64
CA VAL A 335 19.56 -7.41 5.69
C VAL A 335 19.10 -6.01 6.10
N ARG A 336 19.76 -5.42 7.11
CA ARG A 336 19.47 -4.04 7.54
C ARG A 336 19.79 -3.02 6.46
N LEU A 337 20.91 -3.19 5.73
CA LEU A 337 21.23 -2.34 4.60
C LEU A 337 20.18 -2.44 3.49
N ALA A 338 19.70 -3.64 3.19
CA ALA A 338 18.63 -3.82 2.21
C ALA A 338 17.31 -3.14 2.64
N ALA A 339 16.92 -3.25 3.92
CA ALA A 339 15.75 -2.57 4.47
C ALA A 339 15.91 -1.03 4.48
N GLY A 340 17.12 -0.54 4.79
CA GLY A 340 17.45 0.88 4.72
C GLY A 340 17.44 1.43 3.30
N TRP A 341 17.90 0.64 2.32
CA TRP A 341 17.92 0.99 0.92
C TRP A 341 16.50 1.07 0.32
N ALA A 342 15.53 0.34 0.86
CA ALA A 342 14.13 0.34 0.43
C ALA A 342 13.32 1.56 0.91
N GLY A 343 13.92 2.75 0.91
CA GLY A 343 13.30 3.99 1.40
C GLY A 343 12.93 4.96 0.28
N PHE A 344 12.05 4.55 -0.63
CA PHE A 344 11.58 5.41 -1.73
C PHE A 344 10.74 6.57 -1.24
N ARG A 345 10.64 7.62 -2.05
CA ARG A 345 9.66 8.71 -1.90
C ARG A 345 8.59 8.55 -2.98
N GLY A 346 7.36 8.89 -2.61
CA GLY A 346 6.21 8.62 -3.47
C GLY A 346 5.39 9.85 -3.83
N ALA A 347 4.23 9.58 -4.41
CA ALA A 347 3.32 10.61 -4.90
C ALA A 347 2.77 11.52 -3.79
N VAL A 348 2.66 11.02 -2.55
CA VAL A 348 2.22 11.83 -1.39
C VAL A 348 3.16 13.01 -1.14
N SER A 349 4.50 12.79 -1.25
CA SER A 349 5.48 13.87 -1.14
C SER A 349 5.29 14.94 -2.22
N LEU A 350 5.02 14.56 -3.47
CA LEU A 350 4.79 15.53 -4.53
C LEU A 350 3.46 16.28 -4.32
N ALA A 351 2.40 15.58 -3.92
CA ALA A 351 1.12 16.20 -3.61
C ALA A 351 1.26 17.24 -2.48
N ALA A 352 1.99 16.91 -1.43
CA ALA A 352 2.30 17.86 -0.35
C ALA A 352 3.12 19.07 -0.86
N ALA A 353 4.11 18.86 -1.74
CA ALA A 353 4.86 19.96 -2.33
C ALA A 353 3.97 20.90 -3.16
N LEU A 354 3.06 20.35 -3.95
CA LEU A 354 2.11 21.12 -4.77
C LEU A 354 1.06 21.83 -3.92
N ALA A 355 0.69 21.25 -2.74
CA ALA A 355 -0.25 21.82 -1.78
C ALA A 355 0.31 23.05 -1.03
N VAL A 356 1.61 23.36 -1.16
CA VAL A 356 2.18 24.60 -0.61
C VAL A 356 1.49 25.82 -1.24
N PRO A 357 0.88 26.72 -0.46
CA PRO A 357 0.18 27.89 -0.98
C PRO A 357 1.06 28.74 -1.89
N VAL A 358 0.44 29.41 -2.85
CA VAL A 358 1.16 30.32 -3.76
C VAL A 358 1.51 31.63 -3.06
N THR A 359 0.63 32.10 -2.16
CA THR A 359 0.77 33.37 -1.46
C THR A 359 0.70 33.18 0.06
N THR A 360 1.38 34.06 0.78
CA THR A 360 1.29 34.21 2.22
C THR A 360 0.00 34.93 2.63
N LEU A 361 -0.32 34.98 3.92
CA LEU A 361 -1.46 35.79 4.45
C LEU A 361 -1.31 37.28 4.16
N ALA A 362 -0.08 37.77 3.97
CA ALA A 362 0.20 39.15 3.59
C ALA A 362 0.06 39.42 2.07
N GLY A 363 -0.35 38.41 1.29
CA GLY A 363 -0.50 38.50 -0.17
C GLY A 363 0.81 38.46 -0.96
N THR A 364 1.95 38.23 -0.29
CA THR A 364 3.25 38.07 -0.96
C THR A 364 3.45 36.63 -1.44
N PRO A 365 4.18 36.39 -2.55
CA PRO A 365 4.51 35.04 -2.99
C PRO A 365 5.26 34.25 -1.90
N VAL A 366 4.95 32.96 -1.77
CA VAL A 366 5.70 32.08 -0.86
C VAL A 366 7.12 31.91 -1.39
N PRO A 367 8.16 32.22 -0.56
CA PRO A 367 9.55 32.14 -0.99
C PRO A 367 9.95 30.70 -1.38
N ASP A 368 10.76 30.56 -2.44
CA ASP A 368 11.36 29.29 -2.88
C ASP A 368 10.34 28.13 -3.10
N ARG A 369 9.06 28.43 -3.36
CA ARG A 369 8.03 27.43 -3.63
C ARG A 369 8.38 26.57 -4.85
N ASP A 370 8.90 27.17 -5.88
CA ASP A 370 9.39 26.51 -7.09
C ASP A 370 10.50 25.49 -6.78
N LEU A 371 11.43 25.84 -5.88
CA LEU A 371 12.50 24.94 -5.42
C LEU A 371 11.96 23.78 -4.58
N ILE A 372 10.92 23.99 -3.76
CA ILE A 372 10.28 22.89 -3.01
C ILE A 372 9.76 21.86 -3.99
N ILE A 373 9.00 22.26 -5.01
CA ILE A 373 8.40 21.37 -6.01
C ILE A 373 9.49 20.67 -6.83
N PHE A 374 10.47 21.43 -7.33
CA PHE A 374 11.58 20.91 -8.12
C PHE A 374 12.41 19.86 -7.34
N CYS A 375 12.90 20.23 -6.14
CA CYS A 375 13.70 19.33 -5.32
C CYS A 375 12.91 18.06 -4.96
N THR A 376 11.62 18.19 -4.64
CA THR A 376 10.77 17.04 -4.35
C THR A 376 10.65 16.11 -5.56
N ALA A 377 10.38 16.64 -6.75
CA ALA A 377 10.30 15.87 -7.99
C ALA A 377 11.62 15.14 -8.28
N VAL A 378 12.76 15.84 -8.18
CA VAL A 378 14.09 15.24 -8.41
C VAL A 378 14.41 14.14 -7.39
N VAL A 379 14.12 14.37 -6.11
CA VAL A 379 14.35 13.36 -5.04
C VAL A 379 13.52 12.12 -5.29
N ILE A 380 12.23 12.27 -5.63
CA ILE A 380 11.33 11.14 -5.93
C ILE A 380 11.86 10.34 -7.12
N VAL A 381 12.13 11.02 -8.24
CA VAL A 381 12.63 10.37 -9.45
C VAL A 381 13.96 9.67 -9.20
N SER A 382 14.90 10.35 -8.54
CA SER A 382 16.23 9.80 -8.24
C SER A 382 16.14 8.58 -7.33
N THR A 383 15.31 8.63 -6.28
CA THR A 383 15.14 7.47 -5.37
C THR A 383 14.47 6.30 -6.08
N ILE A 384 13.42 6.53 -6.88
CA ILE A 384 12.74 5.47 -7.63
C ILE A 384 13.65 4.88 -8.70
N LEU A 385 14.40 5.71 -9.45
CA LEU A 385 15.32 5.23 -10.47
C LEU A 385 16.50 4.48 -9.86
N ILE A 386 17.23 5.09 -8.93
CA ILE A 386 18.47 4.52 -8.39
C ILE A 386 18.16 3.33 -7.48
N GLN A 387 17.34 3.54 -6.48
CA GLN A 387 17.01 2.49 -5.51
C GLN A 387 16.11 1.43 -6.14
N GLY A 388 15.13 1.80 -6.97
CA GLY A 388 14.21 0.87 -7.63
C GLY A 388 14.91 -0.10 -8.57
N THR A 389 15.87 0.36 -9.36
CA THR A 389 16.62 -0.52 -10.29
C THR A 389 17.66 -1.38 -9.55
N THR A 390 18.23 -0.89 -8.45
CA THR A 390 19.28 -1.58 -7.69
C THR A 390 18.75 -2.46 -6.56
N LEU A 391 17.53 -2.24 -6.07
CA LEU A 391 16.95 -2.99 -4.95
C LEU A 391 16.95 -4.51 -5.17
N PRO A 392 16.57 -5.06 -6.33
CA PRO A 392 16.62 -6.51 -6.56
C PRO A 392 18.05 -7.08 -6.38
N ALA A 393 19.07 -6.35 -6.83
CA ALA A 393 20.47 -6.75 -6.65
C ALA A 393 20.90 -6.67 -5.18
N VAL A 394 20.47 -5.63 -4.46
CA VAL A 394 20.77 -5.46 -3.02
C VAL A 394 20.08 -6.56 -2.20
N VAL A 395 18.83 -6.92 -2.51
CA VAL A 395 18.09 -8.01 -1.87
C VAL A 395 18.80 -9.36 -2.11
N ALA A 396 19.22 -9.62 -3.34
CA ALA A 396 19.97 -10.83 -3.69
C ALA A 396 21.34 -10.89 -2.96
N TRP A 397 22.07 -9.77 -2.92
CA TRP A 397 23.33 -9.65 -2.18
C TRP A 397 23.16 -9.85 -0.67
N ALA A 398 22.03 -9.40 -0.11
CA ALA A 398 21.71 -9.61 1.29
C ALA A 398 21.33 -11.07 1.62
N GLY A 399 21.24 -11.94 0.62
CA GLY A 399 20.90 -13.36 0.81
C GLY A 399 19.44 -13.57 1.23
N LEU A 400 18.59 -12.58 1.03
CA LEU A 400 17.19 -12.66 1.38
C LEU A 400 16.50 -13.65 0.43
N ARG A 401 15.97 -14.72 1.01
CA ARG A 401 15.14 -15.72 0.32
C ARG A 401 13.70 -15.52 0.74
N GLY A 402 12.76 -15.72 -0.20
CA GLY A 402 11.33 -15.66 0.10
C GLY A 402 10.95 -16.51 1.34
N ASP A 403 9.81 -16.22 1.90
CA ASP A 403 9.39 -16.65 3.22
C ASP A 403 8.98 -18.13 3.25
N ALA A 404 9.98 -19.05 3.26
CA ALA A 404 9.75 -20.48 3.48
C ALA A 404 8.96 -20.75 4.78
N GLN A 405 9.08 -19.85 5.77
CA GLN A 405 8.36 -19.96 7.04
C GLN A 405 6.85 -19.69 6.86
N ARG A 406 6.46 -18.81 5.93
CA ARG A 406 5.04 -18.57 5.59
C ARG A 406 4.39 -19.83 5.03
N GLU A 407 5.06 -20.52 4.13
CA GLU A 407 4.55 -21.76 3.54
C GLU A 407 4.34 -22.84 4.62
N VAL A 408 5.30 -22.96 5.55
CA VAL A 408 5.19 -23.84 6.70
C VAL A 408 4.03 -23.45 7.61
N GLU A 409 3.88 -22.15 7.95
CA GLU A 409 2.77 -21.66 8.79
C GLU A 409 1.41 -21.87 8.12
N VAL A 410 1.28 -21.59 6.83
CA VAL A 410 0.04 -21.80 6.06
C VAL A 410 -0.32 -23.30 6.05
N ARG A 411 0.67 -24.15 5.82
CA ARG A 411 0.49 -25.60 5.84
C ARG A 411 0.03 -26.09 7.22
N GLN A 412 0.73 -25.69 8.27
CA GLN A 412 0.36 -26.07 9.65
C GLN A 412 -1.05 -25.57 10.01
N ALA A 413 -1.42 -24.36 9.60
CA ALA A 413 -2.76 -23.84 9.83
C ALA A 413 -3.83 -24.67 9.11
N ARG A 414 -3.59 -25.07 7.85
CA ARG A 414 -4.50 -25.93 7.08
C ARG A 414 -4.65 -27.32 7.71
N VAL A 415 -3.55 -27.93 8.12
CA VAL A 415 -3.55 -29.23 8.80
C VAL A 415 -4.37 -29.16 10.09
N ARG A 416 -4.07 -28.22 10.99
CA ARG A 416 -4.81 -28.05 12.25
C ARG A 416 -6.29 -27.73 12.06
N ALA A 417 -6.62 -26.92 11.05
CA ALA A 417 -8.02 -26.62 10.72
C ALA A 417 -8.78 -27.87 10.25
N SER A 418 -8.13 -28.73 9.44
CA SER A 418 -8.72 -30.00 8.98
C SER A 418 -8.87 -31.01 10.10
N GLU A 419 -7.90 -31.10 11.00
CA GLU A 419 -7.96 -31.96 12.22
C GLU A 419 -9.10 -31.51 13.14
N ALA A 420 -9.23 -30.20 13.38
CA ALA A 420 -10.32 -29.64 14.18
C ALA A 420 -11.69 -29.91 13.55
N ALA A 421 -11.81 -29.79 12.22
CA ALA A 421 -13.04 -30.14 11.51
C ALA A 421 -13.40 -31.61 11.63
N LEU A 422 -12.44 -32.53 11.51
CA LEU A 422 -12.64 -33.98 11.71
C LEU A 422 -13.07 -34.33 13.13
N THR A 423 -12.53 -33.62 14.13
CA THR A 423 -12.88 -33.77 15.52
C THR A 423 -14.29 -33.28 15.84
N ALA A 424 -14.69 -32.14 15.27
CA ALA A 424 -16.02 -31.56 15.48
C ALA A 424 -17.13 -32.23 14.65
N LEU A 425 -16.78 -32.95 13.58
CA LEU A 425 -17.75 -33.53 12.64
C LEU A 425 -18.83 -34.42 13.29
N PRO A 426 -18.55 -35.31 14.28
CA PRO A 426 -19.59 -36.11 14.92
C PRO A 426 -20.61 -35.27 15.69
N GLU A 427 -20.17 -34.25 16.40
CA GLU A 427 -21.00 -33.33 17.16
C GLU A 427 -21.92 -32.51 16.24
N VAL A 428 -21.35 -31.89 15.19
CA VAL A 428 -22.10 -31.12 14.19
C VAL A 428 -23.09 -32.02 13.44
N ALA A 429 -22.72 -33.25 13.10
CA ALA A 429 -23.63 -34.20 12.45
C ALA A 429 -24.81 -34.57 13.34
N ALA A 430 -24.60 -34.74 14.66
CA ALA A 430 -25.64 -35.00 15.62
C ALA A 430 -26.59 -33.80 15.80
N GLU A 431 -26.03 -32.58 15.93
CA GLU A 431 -26.80 -31.32 16.04
C GLU A 431 -27.73 -31.10 14.83
N LEU A 432 -27.24 -31.38 13.62
CA LEU A 432 -27.99 -31.20 12.37
C LEU A 432 -28.87 -32.41 11.97
N GLY A 433 -28.83 -33.49 12.72
CA GLY A 433 -29.54 -34.74 12.39
C GLY A 433 -29.08 -35.37 11.07
N ALA A 434 -27.79 -35.19 10.71
CA ALA A 434 -27.24 -35.68 9.46
C ALA A 434 -27.14 -37.22 9.44
N SER A 435 -27.38 -37.82 8.25
CA SER A 435 -27.26 -39.29 8.10
C SER A 435 -25.80 -39.73 8.26
N ALA A 436 -25.60 -40.94 8.78
CA ALA A 436 -24.28 -41.54 8.95
C ALA A 436 -23.47 -41.56 7.64
N ASP A 437 -24.11 -41.81 6.50
CA ASP A 437 -23.50 -41.82 5.18
C ASP A 437 -23.01 -40.42 4.76
N ALA A 438 -23.79 -39.37 5.09
CA ALA A 438 -23.38 -37.98 4.80
C ALA A 438 -22.14 -37.59 5.62
N ALA A 439 -22.15 -37.90 6.93
CA ALA A 439 -21.02 -37.67 7.82
C ALA A 439 -19.77 -38.44 7.36
N GLN A 440 -19.94 -39.68 6.87
CA GLN A 440 -18.83 -40.51 6.41
C GLN A 440 -18.25 -40.04 5.07
N ARG A 441 -19.07 -39.54 4.14
CA ARG A 441 -18.58 -38.89 2.90
C ARG A 441 -17.74 -37.66 3.23
N LEU A 442 -18.25 -36.78 4.08
CA LEU A 442 -17.55 -35.58 4.47
C LEU A 442 -16.24 -35.87 5.23
N ARG A 443 -16.25 -36.91 6.08
CA ARG A 443 -15.03 -37.40 6.75
C ARG A 443 -13.95 -37.80 5.75
N ARG A 444 -14.30 -38.56 4.70
CA ARG A 444 -13.35 -38.97 3.65
C ARG A 444 -12.78 -37.78 2.90
N ASP A 445 -13.60 -36.77 2.62
CA ASP A 445 -13.14 -35.55 1.95
C ASP A 445 -12.13 -34.78 2.80
N TYR A 446 -12.42 -34.58 4.10
CA TYR A 446 -11.46 -33.92 4.99
C TYR A 446 -10.18 -34.73 5.20
N GLN A 447 -10.28 -36.07 5.30
CA GLN A 447 -9.11 -36.96 5.40
C GLN A 447 -8.24 -36.87 4.14
N ARG A 448 -8.85 -36.77 2.95
CA ARG A 448 -8.13 -36.56 1.69
C ARG A 448 -7.41 -35.21 1.68
N HIS A 449 -8.07 -34.11 2.04
CA HIS A 449 -7.44 -32.78 2.15
C HIS A 449 -6.30 -32.76 3.19
N LEU A 450 -6.47 -33.49 4.29
CA LEU A 450 -5.42 -33.60 5.29
C LEU A 450 -4.21 -34.39 4.74
N ALA A 451 -4.45 -35.51 4.08
CA ALA A 451 -3.40 -36.28 3.42
C ALA A 451 -2.67 -35.45 2.33
N GLU A 452 -3.40 -34.68 1.51
CA GLU A 452 -2.82 -33.79 0.51
C GLU A 452 -1.96 -32.69 1.14
N SER A 453 -2.35 -32.19 2.32
CA SER A 453 -1.61 -31.12 3.03
C SER A 453 -0.37 -31.66 3.75
N THR A 454 -0.39 -32.92 4.21
CA THR A 454 0.74 -33.59 4.88
C THR A 454 1.69 -34.25 3.87
N ALA A 455 1.19 -34.76 2.75
CA ALA A 455 1.98 -35.36 1.68
C ALA A 455 2.86 -34.38 0.89
N ALA A 456 2.82 -33.08 1.22
CA ALA A 456 3.75 -32.08 0.64
C ALA A 456 5.24 -32.34 1.01
N GLU A 457 5.51 -33.27 1.91
CA GLU A 457 6.86 -33.79 2.22
C GLU A 457 7.28 -34.98 1.33
N SER A 458 6.35 -35.55 0.57
CA SER A 458 6.59 -36.70 -0.31
C SER A 458 6.95 -36.19 -1.71
N GLY A 459 8.18 -36.35 -2.08
CA GLY A 459 8.92 -36.14 -3.34
C GLY A 459 8.24 -35.60 -4.60
N GLU A 460 9.05 -35.27 -5.59
CA GLU A 460 8.67 -34.72 -6.90
C GLU A 460 7.54 -35.49 -7.62
N GLU A 461 7.36 -36.75 -7.35
CA GLU A 461 6.39 -37.63 -8.00
C GLU A 461 4.95 -37.33 -7.55
N ALA A 462 4.73 -37.10 -6.24
CA ALA A 462 3.44 -36.71 -5.68
C ALA A 462 3.05 -35.26 -6.07
N GLU A 463 4.02 -34.41 -6.36
CA GLU A 463 3.76 -33.05 -6.84
C GLU A 463 3.35 -33.07 -8.31
N ARG A 464 3.95 -33.92 -9.11
CA ARG A 464 3.56 -34.15 -10.52
C ARG A 464 2.16 -34.73 -10.66
N GLU A 465 1.80 -35.68 -9.80
CA GLU A 465 0.47 -36.30 -9.79
C GLU A 465 -0.62 -35.30 -9.40
N ARG A 466 -0.37 -34.44 -8.41
CA ARG A 466 -1.28 -33.34 -8.03
C ARG A 466 -1.46 -32.32 -9.13
N GLU A 467 -0.38 -31.93 -9.79
CA GLU A 467 -0.44 -30.99 -10.90
C GLU A 467 -1.19 -31.59 -12.09
N LEU A 468 -1.03 -32.88 -12.35
CA LEU A 468 -1.77 -33.60 -13.39
C LEU A 468 -3.28 -33.66 -13.07
N ASP A 469 -3.67 -33.98 -11.82
CA ASP A 469 -5.07 -33.99 -11.37
C ASP A 469 -5.69 -32.59 -11.49
N ARG A 470 -4.96 -31.55 -11.07
CA ARG A 470 -5.39 -30.16 -11.22
C ARG A 470 -5.63 -29.80 -12.69
N ARG A 471 -4.68 -30.11 -13.59
CA ARG A 471 -4.81 -29.87 -15.03
C ARG A 471 -5.96 -30.65 -15.66
N LEU A 472 -6.17 -31.87 -15.22
CA LEU A 472 -7.30 -32.70 -15.66
C LEU A 472 -8.64 -32.05 -15.30
N ARG A 473 -8.79 -31.59 -14.06
CA ARG A 473 -10.02 -30.89 -13.59
C ARG A 473 -10.25 -29.60 -14.34
N LEU A 474 -9.21 -28.78 -14.54
CA LEU A 474 -9.30 -27.55 -15.33
C LEU A 474 -9.69 -27.85 -16.80
N GLY A 475 -9.13 -28.90 -17.40
CA GLY A 475 -9.50 -29.32 -18.75
C GLY A 475 -10.96 -29.79 -18.86
N VAL A 476 -11.50 -30.43 -17.83
CA VAL A 476 -12.92 -30.82 -17.77
C VAL A 476 -13.80 -29.59 -17.63
N LEU A 477 -13.43 -28.60 -16.81
CA LEU A 477 -14.16 -27.33 -16.67
C LEU A 477 -14.24 -26.57 -18.00
N GLU A 478 -13.15 -26.53 -18.75
CA GLU A 478 -13.14 -25.90 -20.07
C GLU A 478 -14.09 -26.60 -21.05
N ARG A 479 -14.21 -27.93 -20.97
CA ARG A 479 -15.19 -28.69 -21.78
C ARG A 479 -16.63 -28.35 -21.37
N LYS A 480 -16.93 -28.26 -20.07
CA LYS A 480 -18.25 -27.81 -19.58
C LYS A 480 -18.60 -26.41 -20.12
N ARG A 481 -17.66 -25.45 -20.11
CA ARG A 481 -17.88 -24.09 -20.65
C ARG A 481 -18.16 -24.09 -22.14
N ARG A 482 -17.42 -24.89 -22.91
CA ARG A 482 -17.67 -25.03 -24.35
C ARG A 482 -19.07 -25.60 -24.62
N GLU A 483 -19.50 -26.59 -23.87
CA GLU A 483 -20.85 -27.14 -24.01
C GLU A 483 -21.94 -26.11 -23.67
N LEU A 484 -21.78 -25.35 -22.60
CA LEU A 484 -22.71 -24.26 -22.27
C LEU A 484 -22.81 -23.22 -23.40
N THR A 485 -21.68 -22.89 -24.02
CA THR A 485 -21.63 -21.97 -25.16
C THR A 485 -22.36 -22.58 -26.38
N ARG A 486 -22.21 -23.90 -26.61
CA ARG A 486 -22.91 -24.63 -27.67
C ARG A 486 -24.43 -24.60 -27.45
N LEU A 487 -24.89 -24.90 -26.23
CA LEU A 487 -26.33 -24.89 -25.86
C LEU A 487 -26.93 -23.50 -26.05
N ARG A 488 -26.21 -22.43 -25.65
CA ARG A 488 -26.67 -21.05 -25.89
C ARG A 488 -26.77 -20.75 -27.38
N ASN A 489 -25.77 -21.12 -28.17
CA ASN A 489 -25.75 -20.88 -29.63
C ASN A 489 -26.83 -21.68 -30.37
N ALA A 490 -27.25 -22.83 -29.83
CA ALA A 490 -28.36 -23.64 -30.33
C ALA A 490 -29.72 -23.13 -29.84
N ASN A 491 -29.80 -22.02 -29.08
CA ASN A 491 -31.02 -21.50 -28.43
C ASN A 491 -31.67 -22.51 -27.47
N GLU A 492 -30.91 -23.46 -26.93
CA GLU A 492 -31.40 -24.42 -25.94
C GLU A 492 -31.41 -23.82 -24.53
N ILE A 493 -30.56 -22.82 -24.26
CA ILE A 493 -30.51 -22.05 -23.02
C ILE A 493 -30.41 -20.55 -23.31
N ASP A 494 -30.95 -19.73 -22.40
CA ASP A 494 -30.86 -18.27 -22.42
C ASP A 494 -29.49 -17.79 -21.88
N ASP A 495 -29.10 -16.57 -22.25
CA ASP A 495 -27.89 -15.91 -21.73
C ASP A 495 -27.90 -15.75 -20.19
N THR A 496 -29.08 -15.66 -19.57
CA THR A 496 -29.22 -15.59 -18.11
C THR A 496 -28.83 -16.91 -17.46
N VAL A 497 -29.34 -18.02 -18.02
CA VAL A 497 -29.01 -19.38 -17.56
C VAL A 497 -27.54 -19.69 -17.78
N LEU A 498 -26.99 -19.29 -18.95
CA LEU A 498 -25.56 -19.42 -19.23
C LEU A 498 -24.72 -18.75 -18.12
N ARG A 499 -25.01 -17.48 -17.78
CA ARG A 499 -24.29 -16.72 -16.75
C ARG A 499 -24.40 -17.36 -15.37
N GLU A 500 -25.57 -17.87 -15.00
CA GLU A 500 -25.80 -18.52 -13.71
C GLU A 500 -24.95 -19.79 -13.57
N VAL A 501 -24.97 -20.65 -14.59
CA VAL A 501 -24.18 -21.89 -14.57
C VAL A 501 -22.67 -21.58 -14.68
N GLN A 502 -22.28 -20.61 -15.50
CA GLN A 502 -20.89 -20.15 -15.60
C GLN A 502 -20.35 -19.67 -14.26
N ALA A 503 -21.11 -18.89 -13.49
CA ALA A 503 -20.68 -18.42 -12.18
C ALA A 503 -20.36 -19.59 -11.21
N ALA A 504 -21.10 -20.71 -11.31
CA ALA A 504 -20.79 -21.91 -10.52
C ALA A 504 -19.48 -22.57 -10.95
N LEU A 505 -19.22 -22.64 -12.27
CA LEU A 505 -17.96 -23.18 -12.80
C LEU A 505 -16.76 -22.28 -12.47
N ASP A 506 -16.94 -20.96 -12.44
CA ASP A 506 -15.90 -20.01 -12.07
C ASP A 506 -15.48 -20.16 -10.60
N LEU A 507 -16.45 -20.41 -9.70
CA LEU A 507 -16.14 -20.73 -8.29
C LEU A 507 -15.36 -22.06 -8.15
N GLU A 508 -15.70 -23.07 -8.98
CA GLU A 508 -14.98 -24.36 -9.01
C GLU A 508 -13.54 -24.16 -9.50
N GLU A 509 -13.32 -23.33 -10.55
CA GLU A 509 -12.00 -23.00 -11.07
C GLU A 509 -11.14 -22.24 -10.07
N ILE A 510 -11.70 -21.17 -9.45
CA ILE A 510 -11.01 -20.39 -8.41
C ILE A 510 -10.56 -21.31 -7.26
N ARG A 511 -11.40 -22.28 -6.87
CA ARG A 511 -11.04 -23.26 -5.84
C ARG A 511 -9.87 -24.15 -6.26
N LEU A 512 -9.78 -24.53 -7.53
CA LEU A 512 -8.70 -25.37 -8.07
C LEU A 512 -7.40 -24.60 -8.26
N LEU A 513 -7.48 -23.35 -8.69
CA LEU A 513 -6.32 -22.47 -8.85
C LEU A 513 -5.76 -22.02 -7.50
N GLY A 514 -6.60 -21.97 -6.47
CA GLY A 514 -6.27 -21.38 -5.18
C GLY A 514 -6.35 -19.86 -5.21
N PRO A 515 -6.19 -19.19 -4.06
CA PRO A 515 -6.05 -17.74 -4.05
C PRO A 515 -4.77 -17.35 -4.79
N ASP A 516 -4.87 -16.36 -5.68
CA ASP A 516 -3.70 -15.77 -6.33
C ASP A 516 -2.72 -15.32 -5.24
N THR A 517 -1.57 -15.98 -5.17
CA THR A 517 -0.47 -15.63 -4.27
C THR A 517 0.40 -14.55 -4.91
N GLU A 518 -0.21 -13.56 -5.55
CA GLU A 518 0.45 -12.32 -5.94
C GLU A 518 0.41 -11.37 -4.74
N ASP A 519 1.24 -11.61 -3.74
CA ASP A 519 1.64 -10.66 -2.73
C ASP A 519 3.15 -10.37 -2.84
#